data_5f2faec041feb2fdc18d86c4401439cf
#
_entry.id   5f2faec041feb2fdc18d86c4401439cf
#
_cell.length_a   1.000
_cell.length_b   1.000
_cell.length_c   1.000
_cell.angle_alpha   90.00
_cell.angle_beta   90.00
_cell.angle_gamma   90.00
#
_symmetry.space_group_name_H-M   'P 1'
#
loop_
_entity.id
_entity.type
_entity.pdbx_description
1 polymer ?
#
loop_
_entity_poly.entity_id
_entity_poly.type
_entity_poly.pdbx_seq_one_letter_code
_entity_poly.pdbx_strand_id
1 'polypeptide(L)'
;MKRLILNITFLVFMALGSMNAMAYDSTVKYGIAISHDGEQIAYGKSGSGETALIFIHGWSLDSRLWQNQVSEFSKQYQVITMDLAGHGNSSFNREDYTMVAFAEDIKAVIEKEQLESVILVGHSMAGGVIAEAAKLMPKRVKGIIGVDTSQNVALAVSQSDLDAMTKPFEANFQAGITAFVKDSLPKDVDADLLYWVTQDMAAAPPAIAINQFRHYLGQYVTGEAHLVYGNVNVPVILVNARLWPADSEANKKHIKDYSIYYIEDSGHFPMLEQPEQFNTTLMKAVKSVK
;
A
#
# COMPACT_ATOMS: atom_id res chain seq x y z
N MET A 1 -38.72 60.79 -29.91
CA MET A 1 -37.68 60.21 -29.11
C MET A 1 -37.99 58.71 -28.92
N LYS A 2 -37.42 57.82 -29.75
CA LYS A 2 -37.61 56.35 -29.66
C LYS A 2 -36.41 55.78 -28.92
N ARG A 3 -36.65 55.14 -27.73
CA ARG A 3 -35.61 54.42 -26.98
C ARG A 3 -35.39 53.05 -27.61
N LEU A 4 -34.19 52.83 -28.06
CA LEU A 4 -33.70 51.53 -28.55
C LEU A 4 -33.28 50.69 -27.34
N ILE A 5 -33.98 49.60 -27.08
CA ILE A 5 -33.61 48.62 -26.04
C ILE A 5 -32.73 47.57 -26.73
N LEU A 6 -31.44 47.54 -26.33
CA LEU A 6 -30.45 46.58 -26.82
C LEU A 6 -30.52 45.34 -25.89
N ASN A 7 -31.09 44.24 -26.38
CA ASN A 7 -31.08 42.93 -25.71
C ASN A 7 -29.70 42.29 -25.96
N ILE A 8 -28.87 42.26 -24.92
CA ILE A 8 -27.63 41.46 -24.92
C ILE A 8 -27.97 40.07 -24.36
N THR A 9 -28.07 39.10 -25.26
CA THR A 9 -28.20 37.68 -24.88
C THR A 9 -26.80 37.14 -24.58
N PHE A 10 -26.52 36.90 -23.31
CA PHE A 10 -25.30 36.20 -22.87
C PHE A 10 -25.47 34.69 -23.16
N LEU A 11 -24.81 34.18 -24.17
CA LEU A 11 -24.62 32.76 -24.39
C LEU A 11 -23.54 32.27 -23.44
N VAL A 12 -23.94 31.62 -22.35
CA VAL A 12 -23.03 30.87 -21.48
C VAL A 12 -22.76 29.51 -22.17
N PHE A 13 -21.61 29.38 -22.78
CA PHE A 13 -21.08 28.08 -23.19
C PHE A 13 -20.68 27.33 -21.91
N MET A 14 -21.54 26.44 -21.41
CA MET A 14 -21.12 25.38 -20.50
C MET A 14 -20.26 24.38 -21.30
N ALA A 15 -18.96 24.48 -21.19
CA ALA A 15 -18.07 23.39 -21.51
C ALA A 15 -18.32 22.30 -20.43
N LEU A 16 -19.14 21.32 -20.78
CA LEU A 16 -19.22 20.04 -20.07
C LEU A 16 -17.90 19.32 -20.32
N GLY A 17 -16.87 19.65 -19.54
CA GLY A 17 -15.73 18.78 -19.36
C GLY A 17 -16.29 17.46 -18.82
N SER A 18 -16.09 16.38 -19.55
CA SER A 18 -16.35 15.04 -19.08
C SER A 18 -15.42 14.76 -17.88
N MET A 19 -15.87 15.11 -16.68
CA MET A 19 -15.35 14.48 -15.48
C MET A 19 -15.69 13.00 -15.62
N ASN A 20 -14.69 12.19 -15.93
CA ASN A 20 -14.77 10.76 -15.67
C ASN A 20 -14.95 10.61 -14.14
N ALA A 21 -16.20 10.65 -13.69
CA ALA A 21 -16.54 10.16 -12.38
C ALA A 21 -16.06 8.72 -12.38
N MET A 22 -15.08 8.39 -11.54
CA MET A 22 -14.71 7.00 -11.28
C MET A 22 -16.01 6.29 -10.94
N ALA A 23 -16.41 5.35 -11.80
CA ALA A 23 -17.63 4.61 -11.59
C ALA A 23 -17.45 3.88 -10.24
N TYR A 24 -18.29 4.24 -9.27
CA TYR A 24 -18.36 3.54 -7.99
C TYR A 24 -18.63 2.07 -8.30
N ASP A 25 -17.66 1.19 -8.02
CA ASP A 25 -17.83 -0.24 -8.24
C ASP A 25 -18.88 -0.76 -7.27
N SER A 26 -20.09 -0.90 -7.75
CA SER A 26 -21.24 -1.37 -6.95
C SER A 26 -21.06 -2.78 -6.39
N THR A 27 -19.99 -3.48 -6.77
CA THR A 27 -19.66 -4.82 -6.27
C THR A 27 -18.86 -4.80 -4.96
N VAL A 28 -18.23 -3.66 -4.60
CA VAL A 28 -17.47 -3.52 -3.34
C VAL A 28 -18.42 -3.33 -2.16
N LYS A 29 -18.31 -4.20 -1.16
CA LYS A 29 -19.00 -4.08 0.13
C LYS A 29 -18.05 -3.51 1.16
N TYR A 30 -18.37 -2.35 1.74
CA TYR A 30 -17.56 -1.71 2.76
C TYR A 30 -17.91 -2.21 4.15
N GLY A 31 -16.91 -2.29 5.02
CA GLY A 31 -17.04 -2.71 6.42
C GLY A 31 -16.05 -2.00 7.33
N ILE A 32 -16.26 -2.17 8.64
CA ILE A 32 -15.36 -1.69 9.69
C ILE A 32 -15.06 -2.86 10.61
N ALA A 33 -13.78 -3.12 10.88
CA ALA A 33 -13.29 -3.99 11.93
C ALA A 33 -12.77 -3.16 13.09
N ILE A 34 -12.79 -3.72 14.30
CA ILE A 34 -12.24 -3.06 15.49
C ILE A 34 -10.92 -3.74 15.83
N SER A 35 -9.83 -3.00 15.79
CA SER A 35 -8.49 -3.47 16.16
C SER A 35 -8.39 -3.67 17.68
N HIS A 36 -7.32 -4.35 18.13
CA HIS A 36 -7.11 -4.71 19.54
C HIS A 36 -7.06 -3.51 20.49
N ASP A 37 -6.69 -2.34 20.01
CA ASP A 37 -6.59 -1.07 20.72
C ASP A 37 -7.82 -0.15 20.57
N GLY A 38 -8.86 -0.64 19.87
CA GLY A 38 -10.11 0.08 19.65
C GLY A 38 -10.13 0.90 18.36
N GLU A 39 -9.06 0.91 17.56
CA GLU A 39 -9.07 1.57 16.26
C GLU A 39 -10.09 0.95 15.30
N GLN A 40 -10.80 1.80 14.58
CA GLN A 40 -11.76 1.41 13.57
C GLN A 40 -11.03 1.28 12.22
N ILE A 41 -10.99 0.07 11.69
CA ILE A 41 -10.27 -0.25 10.46
C ILE A 41 -11.27 -0.40 9.32
N ALA A 42 -11.25 0.55 8.40
CA ALA A 42 -12.09 0.55 7.22
C ALA A 42 -11.53 -0.42 6.16
N TYR A 43 -12.43 -1.18 5.52
CA TYR A 43 -12.05 -2.08 4.44
C TYR A 43 -13.16 -2.21 3.41
N GLY A 44 -12.76 -2.57 2.17
CA GLY A 44 -13.65 -2.96 1.09
C GLY A 44 -13.50 -4.44 0.76
N LYS A 45 -14.62 -5.13 0.46
CA LYS A 45 -14.66 -6.54 0.08
C LYS A 45 -15.33 -6.74 -1.26
N SER A 46 -14.72 -7.51 -2.16
CA SER A 46 -15.23 -7.87 -3.48
C SER A 46 -14.98 -9.35 -3.79
N GLY A 47 -15.74 -9.90 -4.72
CA GLY A 47 -15.59 -11.30 -5.16
C GLY A 47 -15.95 -12.32 -4.08
N SER A 48 -15.53 -13.57 -4.32
CA SER A 48 -15.73 -14.71 -3.43
C SER A 48 -14.69 -15.79 -3.71
N GLY A 49 -14.41 -16.65 -2.73
CA GLY A 49 -13.43 -17.75 -2.86
C GLY A 49 -13.05 -18.30 -1.48
N GLU A 50 -12.48 -19.48 -1.45
CA GLU A 50 -11.99 -20.10 -0.21
C GLU A 50 -10.76 -19.40 0.35
N THR A 51 -9.91 -18.86 -0.53
CA THR A 51 -8.75 -18.06 -0.15
C THR A 51 -9.02 -16.60 -0.43
N ALA A 52 -8.80 -15.75 0.56
CA ALA A 52 -8.89 -14.32 0.41
C ALA A 52 -7.50 -13.69 0.11
N LEU A 53 -7.48 -12.71 -0.78
CA LEU A 53 -6.35 -11.82 -0.98
C LEU A 53 -6.61 -10.53 -0.21
N ILE A 54 -5.72 -10.18 0.73
CA ILE A 54 -5.81 -8.93 1.47
C ILE A 54 -4.70 -8.01 0.98
N PHE A 55 -5.08 -6.86 0.47
CA PHE A 55 -4.19 -5.85 -0.07
C PHE A 55 -3.97 -4.74 0.95
N ILE A 56 -2.71 -4.51 1.30
CA ILE A 56 -2.26 -3.56 2.31
C ILE A 56 -1.39 -2.49 1.63
N HIS A 57 -1.81 -1.24 1.75
CA HIS A 57 -1.10 -0.09 1.15
C HIS A 57 0.21 0.23 1.87
N GLY A 58 1.05 1.03 1.22
CA GLY A 58 2.31 1.54 1.75
C GLY A 58 2.15 2.79 2.63
N TRP A 59 3.28 3.36 3.04
CA TRP A 59 3.36 4.57 3.84
C TRP A 59 2.62 5.75 3.20
N SER A 60 1.84 6.48 4.01
CA SER A 60 1.07 7.68 3.62
C SER A 60 0.09 7.49 2.45
N LEU A 61 -0.35 6.27 2.20
CA LEU A 61 -1.31 5.90 1.15
C LEU A 61 -2.60 5.35 1.77
N ASP A 62 -3.54 4.94 0.93
CA ASP A 62 -4.75 4.23 1.35
C ASP A 62 -5.13 3.10 0.36
N SER A 63 -6.26 2.47 0.59
CA SER A 63 -6.73 1.32 -0.20
C SER A 63 -6.98 1.62 -1.68
N ARG A 64 -7.12 2.89 -2.10
CA ARG A 64 -7.26 3.30 -3.49
C ARG A 64 -6.02 2.97 -4.34
N LEU A 65 -4.87 2.75 -3.70
CA LEU A 65 -3.67 2.24 -4.35
C LEU A 65 -3.95 1.00 -5.21
N TRP A 66 -4.90 0.17 -4.78
CA TRP A 66 -5.21 -1.13 -5.38
C TRP A 66 -6.38 -1.12 -6.36
N GLN A 67 -6.81 0.06 -6.82
CA GLN A 67 -7.97 0.23 -7.70
C GLN A 67 -7.93 -0.61 -8.98
N ASN A 68 -6.74 -0.82 -9.56
CA ASN A 68 -6.54 -1.61 -10.78
C ASN A 68 -6.48 -3.13 -10.52
N GLN A 69 -6.42 -3.57 -9.25
CA GLN A 69 -6.30 -4.96 -8.85
C GLN A 69 -7.65 -5.56 -8.45
N VAL A 70 -8.50 -4.76 -7.80
CA VAL A 70 -9.77 -5.24 -7.22
C VAL A 70 -10.62 -5.97 -8.26
N SER A 71 -10.90 -5.34 -9.40
CA SER A 71 -11.78 -5.91 -10.44
C SER A 71 -11.18 -7.16 -11.09
N GLU A 72 -9.86 -7.25 -11.23
CA GLU A 72 -9.19 -8.40 -11.84
C GLU A 72 -9.17 -9.60 -10.90
N PHE A 73 -8.75 -9.40 -9.67
CA PHE A 73 -8.58 -10.50 -8.71
C PHE A 73 -9.90 -10.98 -8.12
N SER A 74 -10.93 -10.13 -8.01
CA SER A 74 -12.27 -10.51 -7.54
C SER A 74 -13.01 -11.48 -8.46
N LYS A 75 -12.53 -11.69 -9.68
CA LYS A 75 -13.05 -12.72 -10.59
C LYS A 75 -12.79 -14.14 -10.10
N GLN A 76 -11.76 -14.36 -9.28
CA GLN A 76 -11.30 -15.68 -8.85
C GLN A 76 -11.10 -15.82 -7.34
N TYR A 77 -10.99 -14.71 -6.62
CA TYR A 77 -10.70 -14.67 -5.18
C TYR A 77 -11.68 -13.76 -4.44
N GLN A 78 -11.82 -13.99 -3.15
CA GLN A 78 -12.30 -12.95 -2.28
C GLN A 78 -11.18 -11.92 -2.11
N VAL A 79 -11.45 -10.67 -2.46
CA VAL A 79 -10.49 -9.56 -2.39
C VAL A 79 -10.89 -8.63 -1.27
N ILE A 80 -9.94 -8.28 -0.42
CA ILE A 80 -10.09 -7.26 0.60
C ILE A 80 -9.03 -6.20 0.40
N THR A 81 -9.42 -4.94 0.36
CA THR A 81 -8.54 -3.78 0.47
C THR A 81 -8.84 -3.08 1.79
N MET A 82 -7.84 -2.62 2.51
CA MET A 82 -8.04 -1.99 3.82
C MET A 82 -7.22 -0.73 3.97
N ASP A 83 -7.73 0.20 4.76
CA ASP A 83 -6.99 1.36 5.21
C ASP A 83 -6.40 1.03 6.59
N LEU A 84 -5.07 1.07 6.73
CA LEU A 84 -4.42 0.92 8.04
C LEU A 84 -4.80 2.07 8.97
N ALA A 85 -4.75 1.89 10.28
CA ALA A 85 -5.01 2.98 11.23
C ALA A 85 -4.16 4.22 10.91
N GLY A 86 -4.77 5.40 10.98
CA GLY A 86 -4.14 6.65 10.59
C GLY A 86 -4.20 7.00 9.10
N HIS A 87 -4.87 6.17 8.28
CA HIS A 87 -4.97 6.34 6.83
C HIS A 87 -6.43 6.26 6.36
N GLY A 88 -6.68 6.86 5.20
CA GLY A 88 -7.94 6.76 4.48
C GLY A 88 -9.17 7.01 5.36
N ASN A 89 -10.03 6.00 5.46
CA ASN A 89 -11.27 6.05 6.25
C ASN A 89 -11.16 5.37 7.62
N SER A 90 -9.96 4.91 8.01
CA SER A 90 -9.71 4.34 9.32
C SER A 90 -9.50 5.42 10.38
N SER A 91 -9.74 5.09 11.65
CA SER A 91 -9.50 6.01 12.76
C SER A 91 -8.01 6.22 13.05
N PHE A 92 -7.67 7.22 13.87
CA PHE A 92 -6.28 7.65 14.11
C PHE A 92 -6.05 8.10 15.57
N ASN A 93 -6.51 7.30 16.53
CA ASN A 93 -6.40 7.63 17.96
C ASN A 93 -5.22 6.92 18.66
N ARG A 94 -4.46 6.11 17.94
CA ARG A 94 -3.29 5.39 18.42
C ARG A 94 -2.10 6.34 18.62
N GLU A 95 -1.28 6.09 19.65
CA GLU A 95 -0.06 6.88 19.88
C GLU A 95 1.10 6.40 19.00
N ASP A 96 1.30 5.07 18.92
CA ASP A 96 2.42 4.45 18.20
C ASP A 96 1.92 3.58 17.04
N TYR A 97 2.31 3.97 15.83
CA TYR A 97 1.94 3.30 14.57
C TYR A 97 3.03 2.31 14.14
N THR A 98 3.19 1.24 14.94
CA THR A 98 4.20 0.21 14.70
C THR A 98 3.74 -0.84 13.68
N MET A 99 4.70 -1.56 13.09
CA MET A 99 4.38 -2.67 12.16
C MET A 99 3.57 -3.79 12.86
N VAL A 100 3.82 -4.02 14.14
CA VAL A 100 3.05 -4.97 14.96
C VAL A 100 1.61 -4.50 15.17
N ALA A 101 1.40 -3.22 15.47
CA ALA A 101 0.06 -2.66 15.62
C ALA A 101 -0.75 -2.75 14.33
N PHE A 102 -0.11 -2.49 13.18
CA PHE A 102 -0.73 -2.70 11.88
C PHE A 102 -1.01 -4.16 11.54
N ALA A 103 -0.20 -5.10 12.02
CA ALA A 103 -0.49 -6.53 11.90
C ALA A 103 -1.76 -6.93 12.68
N GLU A 104 -2.00 -6.32 13.85
CA GLU A 104 -3.25 -6.50 14.59
C GLU A 104 -4.46 -5.88 13.85
N ASP A 105 -4.28 -4.79 13.08
CA ASP A 105 -5.34 -4.25 12.22
C ASP A 105 -5.74 -5.27 11.14
N ILE A 106 -4.76 -5.92 10.50
CA ILE A 106 -5.02 -7.00 9.54
C ILE A 106 -5.77 -8.15 10.20
N LYS A 107 -5.33 -8.54 11.40
CA LYS A 107 -5.98 -9.61 12.19
C LYS A 107 -7.43 -9.27 12.49
N ALA A 108 -7.72 -8.03 12.88
CA ALA A 108 -9.09 -7.59 13.17
C ALA A 108 -10.02 -7.76 11.94
N VAL A 109 -9.54 -7.43 10.74
CA VAL A 109 -10.29 -7.64 9.48
C VAL A 109 -10.48 -9.13 9.20
N ILE A 110 -9.44 -9.96 9.35
CA ILE A 110 -9.48 -11.41 9.15
C ILE A 110 -10.50 -12.07 10.10
N GLU A 111 -10.52 -11.67 11.37
CA GLU A 111 -11.45 -12.18 12.39
C GLU A 111 -12.88 -11.71 12.11
N LYS A 112 -13.07 -10.43 11.76
CA LYS A 112 -14.38 -9.86 11.43
C LYS A 112 -15.03 -10.56 10.25
N GLU A 113 -14.27 -10.88 9.22
CA GLU A 113 -14.73 -11.56 8.00
C GLU A 113 -14.64 -13.10 8.10
N GLN A 114 -14.20 -13.64 9.23
CA GLN A 114 -14.07 -15.09 9.50
C GLN A 114 -13.25 -15.82 8.45
N LEU A 115 -12.13 -15.21 8.01
CA LEU A 115 -11.27 -15.76 6.96
C LEU A 115 -10.35 -16.84 7.53
N GLU A 116 -10.38 -18.04 6.95
CA GLU A 116 -9.57 -19.18 7.37
C GLU A 116 -8.30 -19.37 6.51
N SER A 117 -8.29 -18.82 5.30
CA SER A 117 -7.15 -18.91 4.38
C SER A 117 -6.95 -17.57 3.70
N VAL A 118 -5.78 -16.94 3.94
CA VAL A 118 -5.46 -15.62 3.37
C VAL A 118 -4.05 -15.59 2.78
N ILE A 119 -3.89 -14.84 1.69
CA ILE A 119 -2.60 -14.40 1.16
C ILE A 119 -2.56 -12.88 1.37
N LEU A 120 -1.50 -12.39 1.98
CA LEU A 120 -1.32 -10.96 2.24
C LEU A 120 -0.47 -10.35 1.14
N VAL A 121 -0.92 -9.25 0.56
CA VAL A 121 -0.21 -8.49 -0.47
C VAL A 121 0.07 -7.10 0.09
N GLY A 122 1.34 -6.76 0.31
CA GLY A 122 1.73 -5.51 0.98
C GLY A 122 2.73 -4.70 0.19
N HIS A 123 2.43 -3.42 -0.02
CA HIS A 123 3.30 -2.49 -0.73
C HIS A 123 4.25 -1.75 0.22
N SER A 124 5.52 -1.62 -0.16
CA SER A 124 6.50 -0.75 0.52
C SER A 124 6.60 -1.04 2.03
N MET A 125 6.31 -0.08 2.89
CA MET A 125 6.23 -0.23 4.35
C MET A 125 5.43 -1.47 4.78
N ALA A 126 4.36 -1.79 4.06
CA ALA A 126 3.51 -2.93 4.38
C ALA A 126 4.22 -4.28 4.21
N GLY A 127 5.40 -4.36 3.59
CA GLY A 127 6.23 -5.56 3.63
C GLY A 127 6.56 -6.02 5.05
N GLY A 128 6.94 -5.10 5.93
CA GLY A 128 7.13 -5.36 7.36
C GLY A 128 5.83 -5.74 8.08
N VAL A 129 4.74 -5.06 7.75
CA VAL A 129 3.41 -5.31 8.35
C VAL A 129 2.91 -6.73 8.04
N ILE A 130 2.98 -7.17 6.77
CA ILE A 130 2.52 -8.52 6.37
C ILE A 130 3.43 -9.61 6.94
N ALA A 131 4.71 -9.33 7.14
CA ALA A 131 5.62 -10.26 7.80
C ALA A 131 5.25 -10.45 9.28
N GLU A 132 4.95 -9.36 10.00
CA GLU A 132 4.44 -9.42 11.37
C GLU A 132 3.08 -10.15 11.44
N ALA A 133 2.17 -9.87 10.51
CA ALA A 133 0.87 -10.53 10.46
C ALA A 133 0.99 -12.05 10.20
N ALA A 134 1.94 -12.47 9.35
CA ALA A 134 2.21 -13.90 9.11
C ALA A 134 2.74 -14.62 10.36
N LYS A 135 3.58 -13.96 11.17
CA LYS A 135 4.02 -14.48 12.48
C LYS A 135 2.85 -14.57 13.45
N LEU A 136 1.98 -13.56 13.47
CA LEU A 136 0.84 -13.47 14.37
C LEU A 136 -0.22 -14.53 14.07
N MET A 137 -0.44 -14.84 12.78
CA MET A 137 -1.51 -15.72 12.32
C MET A 137 -1.01 -16.88 11.43
N PRO A 138 -0.05 -17.70 11.87
CA PRO A 138 0.63 -18.69 11.03
C PRO A 138 -0.29 -19.81 10.51
N LYS A 139 -1.49 -19.98 11.08
CA LYS A 139 -2.46 -20.99 10.62
C LYS A 139 -3.35 -20.45 9.50
N ARG A 140 -3.63 -19.15 9.47
CA ARG A 140 -4.52 -18.49 8.50
C ARG A 140 -3.77 -17.93 7.30
N VAL A 141 -2.60 -17.33 7.52
CA VAL A 141 -1.77 -16.79 6.44
C VAL A 141 -1.07 -17.95 5.72
N LYS A 142 -1.31 -18.08 4.41
CA LYS A 142 -0.74 -19.13 3.55
C LYS A 142 0.52 -18.67 2.82
N GLY A 143 0.68 -17.38 2.62
CA GLY A 143 1.85 -16.74 2.01
C GLY A 143 1.76 -15.23 2.12
N ILE A 144 2.90 -14.57 1.95
CA ILE A 144 2.97 -13.12 1.86
C ILE A 144 3.63 -12.71 0.55
N ILE A 145 3.08 -11.68 -0.08
CA ILE A 145 3.59 -11.11 -1.33
C ILE A 145 3.94 -9.65 -1.09
N GLY A 146 5.23 -9.36 -1.03
CA GLY A 146 5.72 -7.99 -0.91
C GLY A 146 5.77 -7.32 -2.29
N VAL A 147 5.27 -6.11 -2.39
CA VAL A 147 5.27 -5.32 -3.62
C VAL A 147 6.19 -4.13 -3.46
N ASP A 148 7.22 -4.10 -4.25
CA ASP A 148 8.31 -3.12 -4.22
C ASP A 148 8.79 -2.79 -2.80
N THR A 149 9.18 -3.83 -2.08
CA THR A 149 9.60 -3.78 -0.68
C THR A 149 10.73 -4.79 -0.41
N SER A 150 11.27 -4.74 0.81
CA SER A 150 12.25 -5.72 1.31
C SER A 150 13.44 -5.90 0.37
N GLN A 151 13.95 -4.80 -0.18
CA GLN A 151 15.11 -4.81 -1.06
C GLN A 151 16.33 -5.48 -0.39
N ASN A 152 16.52 -5.26 0.91
CA ASN A 152 17.45 -5.99 1.74
C ASN A 152 16.95 -5.97 3.20
N VAL A 153 16.40 -7.08 3.67
CA VAL A 153 15.83 -7.18 5.04
C VAL A 153 16.87 -7.06 6.16
N ALA A 154 18.16 -7.19 5.82
CA ALA A 154 19.27 -7.06 6.75
C ALA A 154 20.09 -5.77 6.49
N LEU A 155 19.53 -4.78 5.79
CA LEU A 155 20.18 -3.51 5.58
C LEU A 155 20.48 -2.86 6.94
N ALA A 156 21.75 -2.54 7.16
CA ALA A 156 22.15 -1.80 8.35
C ALA A 156 21.84 -0.31 8.16
N VAL A 157 20.96 0.22 8.99
CA VAL A 157 20.61 1.65 9.04
C VAL A 157 21.05 2.18 10.40
N SER A 158 21.79 3.27 10.43
CA SER A 158 22.14 3.93 11.70
C SER A 158 21.03 4.87 12.16
N GLN A 159 21.03 5.25 13.45
CA GLN A 159 20.12 6.27 13.94
C GLN A 159 20.26 7.60 13.19
N SER A 160 21.50 7.97 12.84
CA SER A 160 21.78 9.19 12.06
C SER A 160 21.23 9.12 10.63
N ASP A 161 21.22 7.93 9.99
CA ASP A 161 20.60 7.74 8.68
C ASP A 161 19.08 7.88 8.78
N LEU A 162 18.46 7.27 9.79
CA LEU A 162 17.03 7.42 10.05
C LEU A 162 16.65 8.89 10.23
N ASP A 163 17.40 9.62 11.08
CA ASP A 163 17.14 11.05 11.33
C ASP A 163 17.34 11.88 10.05
N ALA A 164 18.34 11.57 9.23
CA ALA A 164 18.57 12.23 7.95
C ALA A 164 17.41 11.96 6.95
N MET A 165 16.90 10.73 6.91
CA MET A 165 15.78 10.34 6.03
C MET A 165 14.45 10.96 6.47
N THR A 166 14.22 11.17 7.76
CA THR A 166 12.96 11.77 8.28
C THR A 166 12.96 13.30 8.23
N LYS A 167 14.12 13.94 8.30
CA LYS A 167 14.29 15.40 8.37
C LYS A 167 13.53 16.19 7.27
N PRO A 168 13.53 15.79 5.98
CA PRO A 168 12.75 16.52 4.96
C PRO A 168 11.27 16.57 5.27
N PHE A 169 10.69 15.49 5.77
CA PHE A 169 9.27 15.38 6.12
C PHE A 169 8.93 16.21 7.37
N GLU A 170 9.82 16.26 8.35
CA GLU A 170 9.70 17.09 9.56
C GLU A 170 9.79 18.58 9.26
N ALA A 171 10.67 18.95 8.33
CA ALA A 171 10.87 20.36 7.95
C ALA A 171 9.71 20.91 7.13
N ASN A 172 9.20 20.14 6.15
CA ASN A 172 8.04 20.46 5.34
C ASN A 172 7.51 19.18 4.72
N PHE A 173 6.45 18.63 5.30
CA PHE A 173 5.91 17.34 4.92
C PHE A 173 5.54 17.28 3.44
N GLN A 174 4.81 18.26 2.92
CA GLN A 174 4.38 18.29 1.53
C GLN A 174 5.56 18.39 0.55
N ALA A 175 6.56 19.19 0.85
CA ALA A 175 7.78 19.28 0.02
C ALA A 175 8.59 17.99 0.08
N GLY A 176 8.71 17.38 1.27
CA GLY A 176 9.36 16.08 1.47
C GLY A 176 8.67 14.97 0.68
N ILE A 177 7.34 14.87 0.75
CA ILE A 177 6.55 13.94 -0.05
C ILE A 177 6.74 14.18 -1.55
N THR A 178 6.68 15.42 -2.01
CA THR A 178 6.87 15.76 -3.43
C THR A 178 8.24 15.28 -3.94
N ALA A 179 9.30 15.49 -3.17
CA ALA A 179 10.64 15.01 -3.51
C ALA A 179 10.70 13.49 -3.52
N PHE A 180 10.18 12.82 -2.48
CA PHE A 180 10.15 11.37 -2.36
C PHE A 180 9.41 10.71 -3.53
N VAL A 181 8.21 11.17 -3.88
CA VAL A 181 7.43 10.61 -4.99
C VAL A 181 8.15 10.79 -6.32
N LYS A 182 8.74 11.96 -6.54
CA LYS A 182 9.51 12.23 -7.76
C LYS A 182 10.73 11.30 -7.92
N ASP A 183 11.40 10.97 -6.82
CA ASP A 183 12.55 10.06 -6.82
C ASP A 183 12.14 8.58 -6.88
N SER A 184 10.87 8.28 -6.57
CA SER A 184 10.29 6.94 -6.55
C SER A 184 9.67 6.50 -7.87
N LEU A 185 9.57 7.39 -8.85
CA LEU A 185 8.95 7.14 -10.15
C LEU A 185 9.96 7.31 -11.29
N PRO A 186 9.76 6.64 -12.44
CA PRO A 186 10.54 6.90 -13.65
C PRO A 186 10.43 8.36 -14.07
N LYS A 187 11.49 8.86 -14.74
CA LYS A 187 11.54 10.29 -15.18
C LYS A 187 10.48 10.68 -16.20
N ASP A 188 10.00 9.71 -16.97
CA ASP A 188 8.99 9.83 -18.02
C ASP A 188 7.61 9.33 -17.59
N VAL A 189 7.38 9.23 -16.27
CA VAL A 189 6.08 8.85 -15.71
C VAL A 189 4.98 9.83 -16.16
N ASP A 190 3.77 9.30 -16.31
CA ASP A 190 2.59 10.11 -16.61
C ASP A 190 2.39 11.21 -15.55
N ALA A 191 2.15 12.45 -16.00
CA ALA A 191 2.05 13.62 -15.13
C ALA A 191 0.83 13.57 -14.19
N ASP A 192 -0.27 12.96 -14.63
CA ASP A 192 -1.48 12.82 -13.81
C ASP A 192 -1.25 11.77 -12.72
N LEU A 193 -0.52 10.70 -13.02
CA LEU A 193 -0.12 9.70 -12.02
C LEU A 193 0.83 10.31 -10.98
N LEU A 194 1.87 11.03 -11.42
CA LEU A 194 2.79 11.74 -10.51
C LEU A 194 2.02 12.69 -9.59
N TYR A 195 1.09 13.46 -10.15
CA TYR A 195 0.24 14.38 -9.39
C TYR A 195 -0.63 13.63 -8.38
N TRP A 196 -1.33 12.59 -8.83
CA TRP A 196 -2.24 11.81 -7.99
C TRP A 196 -1.50 11.20 -6.78
N VAL A 197 -0.38 10.49 -7.01
CA VAL A 197 0.41 9.88 -5.93
C VAL A 197 0.93 10.94 -4.95
N THR A 198 1.41 12.07 -5.49
CA THR A 198 1.91 13.16 -4.65
C THR A 198 0.82 13.75 -3.76
N GLN A 199 -0.38 14.00 -4.31
CA GLN A 199 -1.49 14.55 -3.52
C GLN A 199 -2.02 13.55 -2.50
N ASP A 200 -2.12 12.29 -2.87
CA ASP A 200 -2.59 11.22 -1.99
C ASP A 200 -1.69 11.06 -0.77
N MET A 201 -0.38 10.91 -0.99
CA MET A 201 0.59 10.79 0.09
C MET A 201 0.69 12.05 0.95
N ALA A 202 0.59 13.23 0.35
CA ALA A 202 0.66 14.51 1.07
C ALA A 202 -0.59 14.81 1.90
N ALA A 203 -1.69 14.10 1.67
CA ALA A 203 -2.93 14.23 2.45
C ALA A 203 -2.86 13.55 3.83
N ALA A 204 -1.90 12.66 4.05
CA ALA A 204 -1.73 11.99 5.34
C ALA A 204 -1.39 13.00 6.46
N PRO A 205 -1.91 12.80 7.70
CA PRO A 205 -1.54 13.63 8.84
C PRO A 205 -0.02 13.56 9.10
N PRO A 206 0.73 14.67 9.02
CA PRO A 206 2.20 14.63 9.05
C PRO A 206 2.80 13.95 10.28
N ALA A 207 2.24 14.22 11.47
CA ALA A 207 2.74 13.63 12.72
C ALA A 207 2.59 12.10 12.72
N ILE A 208 1.47 11.59 12.21
CA ILE A 208 1.21 10.15 12.09
C ILE A 208 2.16 9.52 11.06
N ALA A 209 2.25 10.12 9.88
CA ALA A 209 3.09 9.62 8.81
C ALA A 209 4.58 9.55 9.22
N ILE A 210 5.09 10.57 9.91
CA ILE A 210 6.47 10.61 10.42
C ILE A 210 6.67 9.53 11.51
N ASN A 211 5.72 9.36 12.43
CA ASN A 211 5.76 8.31 13.45
C ASN A 211 5.87 6.92 12.81
N GLN A 212 5.03 6.61 11.82
CA GLN A 212 5.06 5.35 11.08
C GLN A 212 6.38 5.11 10.37
N PHE A 213 6.91 6.13 9.69
CA PHE A 213 8.16 6.03 8.95
C PHE A 213 9.34 5.75 9.89
N ARG A 214 9.36 6.41 11.06
CA ARG A 214 10.36 6.16 12.11
C ARG A 214 10.25 4.74 12.67
N HIS A 215 9.06 4.22 12.92
CA HIS A 215 8.87 2.84 13.37
C HIS A 215 9.28 1.81 12.32
N TYR A 216 8.93 2.04 11.04
CA TYR A 216 9.33 1.17 9.94
C TYR A 216 10.86 1.10 9.80
N LEU A 217 11.52 2.24 9.67
CA LEU A 217 12.99 2.29 9.56
C LEU A 217 13.68 1.89 10.86
N GLY A 218 13.06 2.13 12.01
CA GLY A 218 13.54 1.72 13.32
C GLY A 218 13.81 0.21 13.41
N GLN A 219 13.03 -0.63 12.73
CA GLN A 219 13.29 -2.07 12.67
C GLN A 219 14.62 -2.40 11.98
N TYR A 220 15.06 -1.57 11.05
CA TYR A 220 16.38 -1.71 10.41
C TYR A 220 17.52 -1.18 11.30
N VAL A 221 17.26 -0.12 12.07
CA VAL A 221 18.23 0.42 13.05
C VAL A 221 18.51 -0.60 14.16
N THR A 222 17.47 -1.27 14.65
CA THR A 222 17.59 -2.29 15.70
C THR A 222 18.02 -3.66 15.18
N GLY A 223 18.01 -3.88 13.87
CA GLY A 223 18.21 -5.19 13.23
C GLY A 223 16.98 -6.11 13.35
N GLU A 224 15.84 -5.60 13.77
CA GLU A 224 14.63 -6.38 14.00
C GLU A 224 14.01 -6.86 12.68
N ALA A 225 14.14 -6.08 11.58
CA ALA A 225 13.55 -6.40 10.30
C ALA A 225 13.89 -7.82 9.82
N HIS A 226 15.17 -8.21 9.79
CA HIS A 226 15.57 -9.55 9.36
C HIS A 226 15.12 -10.67 10.32
N LEU A 227 14.97 -10.37 11.62
CA LEU A 227 14.44 -11.31 12.61
C LEU A 227 12.94 -11.58 12.39
N VAL A 228 12.19 -10.54 12.02
CA VAL A 228 10.77 -10.68 11.67
C VAL A 228 10.61 -11.64 10.50
N TYR A 229 11.32 -11.39 9.40
CA TYR A 229 11.27 -12.26 8.21
C TYR A 229 11.81 -13.67 8.48
N GLY A 230 12.83 -13.83 9.30
CA GLY A 230 13.39 -15.12 9.71
C GLY A 230 12.41 -16.02 10.48
N ASN A 231 11.39 -15.42 11.08
CA ASN A 231 10.30 -16.10 11.80
C ASN A 231 9.04 -16.34 10.95
N VAL A 232 9.01 -15.89 9.70
CA VAL A 232 7.93 -16.23 8.76
C VAL A 232 8.12 -17.66 8.27
N ASN A 233 7.08 -18.48 8.42
CA ASN A 233 7.11 -19.91 8.06
C ASN A 233 6.18 -20.26 6.89
N VAL A 234 5.88 -19.27 6.07
CA VAL A 234 5.11 -19.40 4.83
C VAL A 234 5.92 -18.80 3.67
N PRO A 235 5.59 -19.09 2.40
CA PRO A 235 6.27 -18.49 1.26
C PRO A 235 6.28 -16.96 1.33
N VAL A 236 7.45 -16.36 1.09
CA VAL A 236 7.68 -14.93 0.95
C VAL A 236 8.06 -14.65 -0.48
N ILE A 237 7.17 -14.02 -1.22
CA ILE A 237 7.34 -13.74 -2.63
C ILE A 237 7.42 -12.24 -2.80
N LEU A 238 8.42 -11.75 -3.52
CA LEU A 238 8.49 -10.33 -3.88
C LEU A 238 8.06 -10.13 -5.33
N VAL A 239 7.34 -9.04 -5.57
CA VAL A 239 7.00 -8.51 -6.90
C VAL A 239 7.48 -7.07 -6.94
N ASN A 240 8.76 -6.88 -7.26
CA ASN A 240 9.45 -5.60 -7.15
C ASN A 240 9.71 -4.99 -8.53
N ALA A 241 9.80 -3.67 -8.59
CA ALA A 241 10.29 -2.94 -9.74
C ALA A 241 11.84 -3.01 -9.84
N ARG A 242 12.38 -2.58 -10.98
CA ARG A 242 13.83 -2.53 -11.19
C ARG A 242 14.49 -1.24 -10.69
N LEU A 243 13.71 -0.24 -10.34
CA LEU A 243 14.27 1.06 -9.89
C LEU A 243 15.16 0.87 -8.64
N TRP A 244 14.70 0.06 -7.69
CA TRP A 244 15.44 -0.31 -6.47
C TRP A 244 15.54 -1.83 -6.38
N PRO A 245 16.55 -2.45 -7.04
CA PRO A 245 16.64 -3.91 -7.10
C PRO A 245 16.92 -4.51 -5.73
N ALA A 246 16.32 -5.67 -5.48
CA ALA A 246 16.53 -6.39 -4.23
C ALA A 246 17.88 -7.13 -4.21
N ASP A 247 18.53 -7.12 -3.06
CA ASP A 247 19.66 -7.99 -2.73
C ASP A 247 19.14 -9.39 -2.37
N SER A 248 18.89 -10.19 -3.41
CA SER A 248 18.34 -11.54 -3.24
C SER A 248 19.26 -12.46 -2.44
N GLU A 249 20.57 -12.25 -2.50
CA GLU A 249 21.52 -13.09 -1.75
C GLU A 249 21.49 -12.75 -0.25
N ALA A 250 21.34 -11.49 0.10
CA ALA A 250 21.13 -11.09 1.49
C ALA A 250 19.76 -11.62 2.00
N ASN A 251 18.70 -11.45 1.22
CA ASN A 251 17.37 -11.90 1.62
C ASN A 251 17.29 -13.41 1.85
N LYS A 252 17.86 -14.23 0.98
CA LYS A 252 17.91 -15.71 1.13
C LYS A 252 18.58 -16.20 2.41
N LYS A 253 19.46 -15.39 3.03
CA LYS A 253 20.09 -15.74 4.31
C LYS A 253 19.11 -15.66 5.48
N HIS A 254 18.07 -14.85 5.34
CA HIS A 254 17.14 -14.55 6.43
C HIS A 254 15.71 -15.05 6.17
N ILE A 255 15.33 -15.28 4.92
CA ILE A 255 13.98 -15.70 4.51
C ILE A 255 14.04 -17.17 4.03
N LYS A 256 13.34 -18.05 4.72
CA LYS A 256 13.41 -19.50 4.51
C LYS A 256 12.89 -19.96 3.14
N ASP A 257 11.74 -19.42 2.73
CA ASP A 257 11.10 -19.72 1.44
C ASP A 257 10.92 -18.40 0.69
N TYR A 258 11.92 -18.05 -0.12
CA TYR A 258 12.05 -16.77 -0.79
C TYR A 258 12.04 -16.91 -2.30
N SER A 259 11.23 -16.12 -2.96
CA SER A 259 11.29 -15.92 -4.41
C SER A 259 10.98 -14.46 -4.79
N ILE A 260 11.37 -14.05 -6.00
CA ILE A 260 11.16 -12.69 -6.49
C ILE A 260 10.82 -12.72 -7.98
N TYR A 261 9.85 -11.89 -8.34
CA TYR A 261 9.53 -11.50 -9.70
C TYR A 261 9.83 -10.01 -9.87
N TYR A 262 10.19 -9.59 -11.07
CA TYR A 262 10.41 -8.19 -11.38
C TYR A 262 9.39 -7.67 -12.38
N ILE A 263 9.01 -6.40 -12.19
CA ILE A 263 8.25 -5.59 -13.14
C ILE A 263 9.26 -4.69 -13.84
N GLU A 264 9.35 -4.82 -15.14
CA GLU A 264 10.24 -3.99 -15.95
C GLU A 264 9.60 -2.62 -16.22
N ASP A 265 10.43 -1.61 -16.49
CA ASP A 265 10.00 -0.25 -16.84
C ASP A 265 9.02 0.37 -15.84
N SER A 266 9.28 0.16 -14.55
CA SER A 266 8.46 0.67 -13.45
C SER A 266 9.31 1.17 -12.29
N GLY A 267 8.76 2.13 -11.55
CA GLY A 267 9.26 2.59 -10.26
C GLY A 267 8.53 1.94 -9.09
N HIS A 268 8.39 2.73 -8.02
CA HIS A 268 7.90 2.24 -6.72
C HIS A 268 6.41 1.86 -6.69
N PHE A 269 5.64 2.25 -7.71
CA PHE A 269 4.19 2.02 -7.78
C PHE A 269 3.80 1.12 -8.96
N PRO A 270 4.38 -0.08 -9.12
CA PRO A 270 4.16 -0.92 -10.30
C PRO A 270 2.69 -1.28 -10.54
N MET A 271 1.87 -1.33 -9.48
CA MET A 271 0.44 -1.59 -9.56
C MET A 271 -0.36 -0.45 -10.23
N LEU A 272 0.20 0.75 -10.28
CA LEU A 272 -0.37 1.92 -10.94
C LEU A 272 0.32 2.24 -12.28
N GLU A 273 1.65 2.07 -12.34
CA GLU A 273 2.47 2.40 -13.50
C GLU A 273 2.32 1.38 -14.63
N GLN A 274 2.27 0.10 -14.29
CA GLN A 274 2.21 -1.03 -15.23
C GLN A 274 1.12 -2.03 -14.81
N PRO A 275 -0.16 -1.63 -14.69
CA PRO A 275 -1.20 -2.44 -14.04
C PRO A 275 -1.42 -3.81 -14.70
N GLU A 276 -1.34 -3.93 -16.02
CA GLU A 276 -1.53 -5.19 -16.73
C GLU A 276 -0.38 -6.17 -16.48
N GLN A 277 0.87 -5.68 -16.60
CA GLN A 277 2.07 -6.49 -16.31
C GLN A 277 2.10 -6.89 -14.83
N PHE A 278 1.77 -5.95 -13.94
CA PHE A 278 1.69 -6.18 -12.50
C PHE A 278 0.65 -7.24 -12.18
N ASN A 279 -0.58 -7.12 -12.67
CA ASN A 279 -1.66 -8.08 -12.43
C ASN A 279 -1.30 -9.48 -12.91
N THR A 280 -0.68 -9.58 -14.09
CA THR A 280 -0.20 -10.86 -14.64
C THR A 280 0.87 -11.49 -13.74
N THR A 281 1.82 -10.70 -13.27
CA THR A 281 2.93 -11.16 -12.42
C THR A 281 2.45 -11.49 -11.01
N LEU A 282 1.59 -10.66 -10.44
CA LEU A 282 0.98 -10.92 -9.13
C LEU A 282 0.13 -12.20 -9.15
N MET A 283 -0.63 -12.45 -10.23
CA MET A 283 -1.38 -13.69 -10.38
C MET A 283 -0.47 -14.94 -10.40
N LYS A 284 0.72 -14.87 -11.02
CA LYS A 284 1.74 -15.94 -10.96
C LYS A 284 2.23 -16.13 -9.52
N ALA A 285 2.52 -15.05 -8.82
CA ALA A 285 2.95 -15.09 -7.43
C ALA A 285 1.86 -15.72 -6.52
N VAL A 286 0.61 -15.29 -6.64
CA VAL A 286 -0.53 -15.86 -5.89
C VAL A 286 -0.67 -17.35 -6.14
N LYS A 287 -0.60 -17.80 -7.40
CA LYS A 287 -0.71 -19.23 -7.77
C LYS A 287 0.47 -20.08 -7.30
N SER A 288 1.62 -19.49 -6.98
CA SER A 288 2.78 -20.22 -6.45
C SER A 288 2.71 -20.40 -4.93
N VAL A 289 1.84 -19.70 -4.23
CA VAL A 289 1.51 -19.98 -2.82
C VAL A 289 0.71 -21.29 -2.78
N LYS A 290 1.27 -22.30 -2.11
CA LYS A 290 0.68 -23.66 -2.02
C LYS A 290 -0.07 -23.86 -0.72
#